data_b04edc5cccd53249e0253552baed0e09
#
_entry.id   b04edc5cccd53249e0253552baed0e09
#
_cell.length_a   1.000
_cell.length_b   1.000
_cell.length_c   1.000
_cell.angle_alpha   90.00
_cell.angle_beta   90.00
_cell.angle_gamma   90.00
#
_symmetry.space_group_name_H-M   'P 1'
#
loop_
_entity.id
_entity.type
_entity.pdbx_description
1 polymer ?
#
loop_
_entity_poly.entity_id
_entity_poly.type
_entity_poly.pdbx_seq_one_letter_code
_entity_poly.pdbx_strand_id
1 'polypeptide(L)'
;MKLKSLFTTLLVGLFALTSCSKDEKEEKRPSGVKQEKNLNARQEKWVYYSFEKNAIVEVADPQNSLDWDIAFFAYFAKLNGGASGKGKAGVAKVPGDDFSAPIATLPSEYIQDVKGIMSYGSYPNLTEKEDTFSAFLSGGFDTKTGFVSLNPNNRQSSGGKWPSVYAPTKFVYVIRTAKGAYAKFQVTDFYNDKVQANCPSFQYILSEDGKF
;
A
#
# COMPACT_ATOMS: atom_id res chain seq x y z
N MET A 1 19.90 -23.64 -79.53
CA MET A 1 20.10 -24.58 -78.44
C MET A 1 19.21 -24.16 -77.32
N LYS A 2 18.32 -25.02 -76.81
CA LYS A 2 17.13 -24.68 -76.04
C LYS A 2 17.46 -24.73 -74.55
N LEU A 3 17.25 -23.61 -73.85
CA LEU A 3 17.36 -23.49 -72.40
C LEU A 3 16.03 -23.92 -71.79
N LYS A 4 16.06 -24.96 -70.93
CA LYS A 4 14.89 -25.42 -70.16
C LYS A 4 14.91 -24.80 -68.79
N SER A 5 13.91 -23.95 -68.50
CA SER A 5 13.60 -23.39 -67.24
C SER A 5 13.00 -24.45 -66.30
N LEU A 6 13.58 -24.62 -65.11
CA LEU A 6 13.05 -25.48 -64.02
C LEU A 6 12.41 -24.59 -63.00
N PHE A 7 11.07 -24.63 -62.93
CA PHE A 7 10.30 -23.96 -61.87
C PHE A 7 10.33 -24.85 -60.63
N THR A 8 10.95 -24.38 -59.57
CA THR A 8 10.89 -25.00 -58.25
C THR A 8 9.83 -24.28 -57.41
N THR A 9 8.71 -24.95 -57.19
CA THR A 9 7.61 -24.48 -56.36
C THR A 9 8.00 -24.62 -54.88
N LEU A 10 8.21 -23.49 -54.19
CA LEU A 10 8.45 -23.48 -52.72
C LEU A 10 7.11 -23.44 -52.01
N LEU A 11 6.78 -24.57 -51.35
CA LEU A 11 5.60 -24.69 -50.49
C LEU A 11 5.89 -24.07 -49.15
N VAL A 12 5.37 -22.85 -48.90
CA VAL A 12 5.45 -22.19 -47.58
C VAL A 12 4.38 -22.74 -46.66
N GLY A 13 4.80 -23.62 -45.74
CA GLY A 13 3.95 -24.11 -44.69
C GLY A 13 3.64 -23.01 -43.66
N LEU A 14 2.37 -22.62 -43.62
CA LEU A 14 1.85 -21.66 -42.62
C LEU A 14 1.68 -22.38 -41.26
N PHE A 15 2.66 -22.26 -40.36
CA PHE A 15 2.49 -22.66 -38.99
C PHE A 15 1.62 -21.62 -38.28
N ALA A 16 0.35 -21.94 -38.10
CA ALA A 16 -0.52 -21.18 -37.20
C ALA A 16 -0.07 -21.47 -35.73
N LEU A 17 0.69 -20.54 -35.15
CA LEU A 17 0.92 -20.51 -33.72
C LEU A 17 -0.37 -20.05 -33.05
N THR A 18 -1.16 -21.00 -32.57
CA THR A 18 -2.23 -20.71 -31.61
C THR A 18 -1.58 -20.29 -30.30
N SER A 19 -1.36 -19.00 -30.13
CA SER A 19 -1.06 -18.38 -28.85
C SER A 19 -2.32 -18.52 -27.97
N CYS A 20 -2.30 -19.46 -27.02
CA CYS A 20 -3.22 -19.42 -25.89
C CYS A 20 -2.88 -18.20 -25.05
N SER A 21 -3.47 -17.06 -25.36
CA SER A 21 -3.58 -15.97 -24.38
C SER A 21 -4.49 -16.45 -23.27
N LYS A 22 -3.92 -16.72 -22.08
CA LYS A 22 -4.71 -16.68 -20.86
C LYS A 22 -5.29 -15.27 -20.77
N ASP A 23 -6.59 -15.16 -20.94
CA ASP A 23 -7.35 -13.98 -20.58
C ASP A 23 -7.23 -13.80 -19.06
N GLU A 24 -6.15 -13.15 -18.60
CA GLU A 24 -6.18 -12.47 -17.32
C GLU A 24 -7.24 -11.40 -17.50
N LYS A 25 -8.39 -11.58 -16.85
CA LYS A 25 -9.40 -10.52 -16.73
C LYS A 25 -8.69 -9.34 -16.10
N GLU A 26 -8.33 -8.35 -16.88
CA GLU A 26 -7.95 -7.03 -16.39
C GLU A 26 -9.15 -6.54 -15.56
N GLU A 27 -9.03 -6.62 -14.24
CA GLU A 27 -9.97 -5.95 -13.35
C GLU A 27 -9.94 -4.48 -13.72
N LYS A 28 -11.05 -3.97 -14.24
CA LYS A 28 -11.21 -2.60 -14.68
C LYS A 28 -11.06 -1.69 -13.46
N ARG A 29 -9.85 -1.21 -13.23
CA ARG A 29 -9.54 -0.33 -12.08
C ARG A 29 -10.26 1.00 -12.27
N PRO A 30 -10.77 1.61 -11.18
CA PRO A 30 -11.30 2.96 -11.26
C PRO A 30 -10.28 3.93 -11.87
N SER A 31 -10.73 4.89 -12.66
CA SER A 31 -9.85 5.90 -13.25
C SER A 31 -9.19 6.72 -12.13
N GLY A 32 -7.89 7.03 -12.29
CA GLY A 32 -7.14 7.84 -11.31
C GLY A 32 -6.51 7.07 -10.16
N VAL A 33 -6.58 5.72 -10.13
CA VAL A 33 -5.90 4.92 -9.11
C VAL A 33 -4.38 5.02 -9.28
N LYS A 34 -3.72 5.47 -8.22
CA LYS A 34 -2.27 5.47 -8.07
C LYS A 34 -1.84 4.30 -7.17
N GLN A 35 -0.62 3.82 -7.35
CA GLN A 35 -0.08 2.69 -6.59
C GLN A 35 1.37 2.95 -6.20
N GLU A 36 1.74 2.47 -5.02
CA GLU A 36 3.12 2.29 -4.59
C GLU A 36 3.33 0.81 -4.28
N LYS A 37 4.47 0.26 -4.69
CA LYS A 37 4.80 -1.14 -4.46
C LYS A 37 6.08 -1.30 -3.67
N ASN A 38 6.05 -2.23 -2.71
CA ASN A 38 7.23 -2.65 -1.97
C ASN A 38 7.96 -1.49 -1.26
N LEU A 39 7.22 -0.48 -0.73
CA LEU A 39 7.81 0.62 0.03
C LEU A 39 8.65 0.05 1.17
N ASN A 40 9.95 0.29 1.18
CA ASN A 40 10.87 -0.36 2.12
C ASN A 40 10.85 0.32 3.50
N ALA A 41 9.92 -0.07 4.35
CA ALA A 41 9.81 0.37 5.75
C ALA A 41 10.57 -0.53 6.74
N ARG A 42 11.49 -1.39 6.26
CA ARG A 42 12.29 -2.33 7.07
C ARG A 42 13.46 -1.67 7.78
N GLN A 43 13.89 -0.52 7.30
CA GLN A 43 14.96 0.26 7.92
C GLN A 43 14.40 0.90 9.19
N GLU A 44 15.22 1.03 10.24
CA GLU A 44 14.81 1.63 11.51
C GLU A 44 14.65 3.16 11.40
N LYS A 45 13.97 3.61 10.37
CA LYS A 45 13.62 5.01 10.10
C LYS A 45 12.26 5.11 9.41
N TRP A 46 11.60 6.23 9.59
CA TRP A 46 10.37 6.55 8.88
C TRP A 46 10.64 6.79 7.40
N VAL A 47 9.81 6.20 6.55
CA VAL A 47 9.80 6.42 5.09
C VAL A 47 8.56 7.24 4.78
N TYR A 48 8.77 8.47 4.36
CA TYR A 48 7.71 9.46 4.09
C TYR A 48 7.24 9.37 2.65
N TYR A 49 5.94 9.53 2.43
CA TYR A 49 5.31 9.47 1.12
C TYR A 49 4.35 10.66 0.92
N SER A 50 4.35 11.22 -0.28
CA SER A 50 3.41 12.27 -0.69
C SER A 50 2.42 11.73 -1.69
N PHE A 51 1.13 11.80 -1.37
CA PHE A 51 0.05 11.41 -2.30
C PHE A 51 -0.01 12.33 -3.52
N GLU A 52 0.26 13.62 -3.34
CA GLU A 52 0.30 14.60 -4.42
C GLU A 52 1.43 14.28 -5.42
N LYS A 53 2.66 14.10 -4.92
CA LYS A 53 3.84 13.80 -5.73
C LYS A 53 3.86 12.35 -6.25
N ASN A 54 3.03 11.47 -5.70
CA ASN A 54 2.99 10.02 -5.97
C ASN A 54 4.39 9.40 -5.79
N ALA A 55 5.07 9.72 -4.70
CA ALA A 55 6.46 9.33 -4.49
C ALA A 55 6.86 9.34 -3.02
N ILE A 56 7.90 8.55 -2.70
CA ILE A 56 8.68 8.70 -1.48
C ILE A 56 9.37 10.06 -1.51
N VAL A 57 9.38 10.75 -0.37
CA VAL A 57 9.95 12.09 -0.23
C VAL A 57 10.95 12.12 0.92
N GLU A 58 12.07 12.82 0.71
CA GLU A 58 13.00 13.15 1.77
C GLU A 58 12.51 14.41 2.48
N VAL A 59 12.40 14.34 3.81
CA VAL A 59 11.89 15.44 4.63
C VAL A 59 12.85 15.69 5.77
N ALA A 60 13.49 16.85 5.77
CA ALA A 60 14.49 17.22 6.79
C ALA A 60 13.82 17.54 8.14
N ASP A 61 12.67 18.18 8.13
CA ASP A 61 11.88 18.54 9.31
C ASP A 61 10.42 18.07 9.12
N PRO A 62 10.13 16.79 9.41
CA PRO A 62 8.79 16.24 9.22
C PRO A 62 7.71 16.94 10.05
N GLN A 63 8.06 17.45 11.22
CA GLN A 63 7.13 18.11 12.14
C GLN A 63 6.60 19.43 11.53
N ASN A 64 7.45 20.13 10.77
CA ASN A 64 7.14 21.45 10.22
C ASN A 64 6.96 21.49 8.70
N SER A 65 7.06 20.35 8.01
CA SER A 65 6.83 20.26 6.57
C SER A 65 5.38 19.84 6.24
N LEU A 66 4.86 20.30 5.11
CA LEU A 66 3.61 19.83 4.51
C LEU A 66 3.88 18.97 3.23
N ASP A 67 5.13 18.57 3.00
CA ASP A 67 5.53 17.86 1.78
C ASP A 67 5.31 16.36 1.84
N TRP A 68 4.78 15.85 2.93
CA TRP A 68 4.44 14.44 3.12
C TRP A 68 3.04 14.28 3.68
N ASP A 69 2.41 13.14 3.46
CA ASP A 69 1.05 12.84 3.90
C ASP A 69 1.00 11.64 4.84
N ILE A 70 1.72 10.58 4.50
CA ILE A 70 1.80 9.32 5.26
C ILE A 70 3.26 8.88 5.37
N ALA A 71 3.61 8.20 6.45
CA ALA A 71 4.91 7.55 6.58
C ALA A 71 4.76 6.17 7.22
N PHE A 72 5.74 5.29 6.94
CA PHE A 72 5.76 3.92 7.45
C PHE A 72 7.09 3.60 8.15
N PHE A 73 6.99 2.84 9.23
CA PHE A 73 8.10 2.27 9.97
C PHE A 73 7.67 0.88 10.44
N ALA A 74 8.25 -0.19 9.89
CA ALA A 74 7.78 -1.54 10.10
C ALA A 74 6.25 -1.64 9.87
N TYR A 75 5.49 -2.07 10.88
CA TYR A 75 4.02 -2.11 10.83
C TYR A 75 3.34 -0.86 11.43
N PHE A 76 4.12 0.17 11.75
CA PHE A 76 3.59 1.46 12.18
C PHE A 76 3.37 2.38 10.99
N ALA A 77 2.34 3.21 11.09
CA ALA A 77 2.09 4.32 10.19
C ALA A 77 1.95 5.62 10.98
N LYS A 78 2.30 6.74 10.35
CA LYS A 78 1.97 8.08 10.84
C LYS A 78 1.42 8.94 9.70
N LEU A 79 0.64 9.93 10.07
CA LEU A 79 0.04 10.90 9.18
C LEU A 79 0.52 12.29 9.53
N ASN A 80 0.58 13.19 8.56
CA ASN A 80 1.00 14.57 8.79
C ASN A 80 -0.11 15.39 9.45
N GLY A 81 -0.34 15.10 10.72
CA GLY A 81 -1.36 15.76 11.54
C GLY A 81 -1.30 15.30 12.99
N GLY A 82 -2.04 15.94 13.87
CA GLY A 82 -2.02 15.64 15.29
C GLY A 82 -0.63 15.76 15.90
N ALA A 83 -0.14 14.73 16.58
CA ALA A 83 1.18 14.72 17.20
C ALA A 83 2.34 14.55 16.21
N SER A 84 2.09 14.13 14.96
CA SER A 84 3.13 13.77 13.99
C SER A 84 3.53 14.90 13.04
N GLY A 85 2.77 15.97 12.95
CA GLY A 85 3.08 17.09 12.06
C GLY A 85 2.03 18.19 12.10
N LYS A 86 2.39 19.34 11.54
CA LYS A 86 1.52 20.54 11.51
C LYS A 86 0.39 20.48 10.48
N GLY A 87 0.34 19.41 9.67
CA GLY A 87 -0.68 19.25 8.65
C GLY A 87 -2.07 18.95 9.23
N LYS A 88 -3.04 18.85 8.34
CA LYS A 88 -4.46 18.58 8.68
C LYS A 88 -4.80 17.10 8.68
N ALA A 89 -3.80 16.21 8.53
CA ALA A 89 -4.05 14.80 8.30
C ALA A 89 -4.76 14.12 9.46
N GLY A 90 -5.53 13.13 9.08
CA GLY A 90 -6.23 12.20 9.95
C GLY A 90 -6.84 11.09 9.11
N VAL A 91 -7.29 10.03 9.72
CA VAL A 91 -7.79 8.83 9.05
C VAL A 91 -9.14 8.40 9.59
N ALA A 92 -9.99 7.89 8.71
CA ALA A 92 -11.19 7.16 9.06
C ALA A 92 -11.28 5.87 8.22
N LYS A 93 -11.75 4.79 8.83
CA LYS A 93 -12.06 3.55 8.12
C LYS A 93 -13.48 3.62 7.58
N VAL A 94 -13.67 3.24 6.32
CA VAL A 94 -15.02 3.10 5.75
C VAL A 94 -15.47 1.63 5.81
N PRO A 95 -16.78 1.36 5.75
CA PRO A 95 -17.30 0.00 5.71
C PRO A 95 -16.81 -0.77 4.48
N GLY A 96 -16.53 -2.06 4.66
CA GLY A 96 -16.10 -2.96 3.57
C GLY A 96 -14.60 -2.91 3.29
N ASP A 97 -14.21 -3.72 2.31
CA ASP A 97 -12.83 -3.92 1.83
C ASP A 97 -12.72 -3.77 0.30
N ASP A 98 -13.84 -3.51 -0.37
CA ASP A 98 -13.87 -3.26 -1.81
C ASP A 98 -13.42 -1.83 -2.12
N PHE A 99 -12.19 -1.72 -2.62
CA PHE A 99 -11.63 -0.44 -3.02
C PHE A 99 -12.36 0.19 -4.22
N SER A 100 -13.08 -0.58 -5.03
CA SER A 100 -13.83 -0.07 -6.18
C SER A 100 -15.18 0.55 -5.78
N ALA A 101 -15.72 0.17 -4.62
CA ALA A 101 -17.00 0.67 -4.13
C ALA A 101 -16.97 2.19 -3.91
N PRO A 102 -18.00 2.93 -4.35
CA PRO A 102 -18.04 4.38 -4.16
C PRO A 102 -18.18 4.74 -2.68
N ILE A 103 -17.58 5.86 -2.27
CA ILE A 103 -17.81 6.47 -0.95
C ILE A 103 -18.84 7.56 -1.13
N ALA A 104 -20.09 7.25 -0.79
CA ALA A 104 -21.22 8.16 -0.99
C ALA A 104 -21.15 9.42 -0.10
N THR A 105 -20.58 9.27 1.10
CA THR A 105 -20.45 10.37 2.06
C THR A 105 -19.12 10.24 2.78
N LEU A 106 -18.36 11.34 2.84
CA LEU A 106 -17.13 11.37 3.60
C LEU A 106 -17.39 11.16 5.11
N PRO A 107 -16.47 10.49 5.82
CA PRO A 107 -16.51 10.43 7.27
C PRO A 107 -16.57 11.82 7.90
N SER A 108 -17.39 11.98 8.94
CA SER A 108 -17.51 13.23 9.69
C SER A 108 -16.32 13.48 10.63
N GLU A 109 -15.67 12.40 11.07
CA GLU A 109 -14.56 12.44 12.02
C GLU A 109 -13.32 11.74 11.47
N TYR A 110 -12.15 12.31 11.75
CA TYR A 110 -10.86 11.78 11.37
C TYR A 110 -9.97 11.66 12.60
N ILE A 111 -9.50 10.45 12.86
CA ILE A 111 -8.59 10.15 13.97
C ILE A 111 -7.20 10.67 13.61
N GLN A 112 -6.62 11.48 14.48
CA GLN A 112 -5.28 12.03 14.33
C GLN A 112 -4.24 11.18 15.07
N ASP A 113 -2.97 11.43 14.73
CA ASP A 113 -1.84 10.78 15.37
C ASP A 113 -1.66 11.19 16.83
N VAL A 114 -1.13 10.27 17.59
CA VAL A 114 -0.84 10.42 19.04
C VAL A 114 0.64 10.20 19.30
N LYS A 115 1.10 10.62 20.48
CA LYS A 115 2.40 10.27 21.06
C LYS A 115 2.23 9.00 21.90
N GLY A 116 3.16 8.05 21.80
CA GLY A 116 3.12 6.80 22.53
C GLY A 116 4.36 5.95 22.37
N ILE A 117 4.34 4.75 22.91
CA ILE A 117 5.43 3.78 22.82
C ILE A 117 5.18 2.88 21.60
N MET A 118 6.13 2.85 20.68
CA MET A 118 6.22 1.89 19.60
C MET A 118 7.06 0.71 20.05
N SER A 119 6.52 -0.51 19.96
CA SER A 119 7.25 -1.74 20.24
C SER A 119 7.45 -2.51 18.94
N TYR A 120 8.69 -2.69 18.48
CA TYR A 120 9.02 -3.31 17.20
C TYR A 120 10.22 -4.25 17.32
N GLY A 121 10.49 -5.03 16.28
CA GLY A 121 11.56 -6.02 16.26
C GLY A 121 11.02 -7.45 16.32
N SER A 122 11.82 -8.39 16.81
CA SER A 122 11.47 -9.80 16.86
C SER A 122 11.39 -10.29 18.31
N TYR A 123 10.25 -10.91 18.66
CA TYR A 123 10.09 -11.52 19.97
C TYR A 123 11.17 -12.59 20.22
N PRO A 124 11.78 -12.69 21.42
CA PRO A 124 11.47 -11.92 22.63
C PRO A 124 12.17 -10.55 22.70
N ASN A 125 13.05 -10.21 21.78
CA ASN A 125 13.90 -9.02 21.81
C ASN A 125 13.21 -7.86 21.08
N LEU A 126 12.19 -7.29 21.69
CA LEU A 126 11.52 -6.10 21.16
C LEU A 126 12.27 -4.84 21.59
N THR A 127 12.32 -3.87 20.67
CA THR A 127 12.78 -2.51 20.94
C THR A 127 11.58 -1.63 21.21
N GLU A 128 11.62 -0.86 22.29
CA GLU A 128 10.63 0.16 22.60
C GLU A 128 11.18 1.56 22.33
N LYS A 129 10.38 2.39 21.70
CA LYS A 129 10.72 3.77 21.38
C LYS A 129 9.50 4.66 21.56
N GLU A 130 9.67 5.77 22.28
CA GLU A 130 8.67 6.84 22.29
C GLU A 130 8.72 7.60 20.96
N ASP A 131 7.59 7.65 20.26
CA ASP A 131 7.47 8.36 18.98
C ASP A 131 6.00 8.81 18.79
N THR A 132 5.72 9.48 17.68
CA THR A 132 4.37 9.80 17.24
C THR A 132 3.94 8.86 16.13
N PHE A 133 2.69 8.40 16.17
CA PHE A 133 2.15 7.48 15.18
C PHE A 133 0.62 7.48 15.18
N SER A 134 0.02 6.95 14.12
CA SER A 134 -1.40 6.68 14.06
C SER A 134 -1.72 5.37 14.78
N ALA A 135 -2.21 5.44 16.00
CA ALA A 135 -2.67 4.25 16.74
C ALA A 135 -3.84 3.56 16.02
N PHE A 136 -4.62 4.30 15.23
CA PHE A 136 -5.75 3.78 14.47
C PHE A 136 -5.30 3.01 13.22
N LEU A 137 -4.34 3.55 12.46
CA LEU A 137 -3.91 2.99 11.17
C LEU A 137 -2.80 1.94 11.32
N SER A 138 -1.94 2.05 12.34
CA SER A 138 -0.83 1.11 12.58
C SER A 138 -1.30 -0.33 12.73
N GLY A 139 -0.49 -1.27 12.26
CA GLY A 139 -0.76 -2.70 12.38
C GLY A 139 -0.66 -3.21 13.81
N GLY A 140 -1.19 -4.38 14.05
CA GLY A 140 -1.15 -5.02 15.37
C GLY A 140 -1.81 -6.39 15.39
N PHE A 141 -1.77 -7.05 16.54
CA PHE A 141 -2.46 -8.33 16.76
C PHE A 141 -3.98 -8.14 16.70
N ASP A 142 -4.64 -8.95 15.86
CA ASP A 142 -6.10 -8.96 15.68
C ASP A 142 -6.72 -7.56 15.59
N THR A 143 -6.00 -6.64 14.92
CA THR A 143 -6.43 -5.25 14.81
C THR A 143 -7.79 -5.12 14.12
N LYS A 144 -8.63 -4.20 14.61
CA LYS A 144 -9.93 -3.88 14.00
C LYS A 144 -9.86 -2.68 13.07
N THR A 145 -8.75 -1.97 13.08
CA THR A 145 -8.60 -0.71 12.36
C THR A 145 -7.30 -0.60 11.57
N GLY A 146 -6.22 -1.25 12.00
CA GLY A 146 -4.89 -1.14 11.41
C GLY A 146 -4.77 -1.76 10.02
N PHE A 147 -3.83 -1.28 9.23
CA PHE A 147 -3.63 -1.68 7.83
C PHE A 147 -3.06 -3.09 7.65
N VAL A 148 -2.44 -3.66 8.68
CA VAL A 148 -1.88 -5.01 8.67
C VAL A 148 -2.14 -5.69 10.02
N SER A 149 -2.55 -6.96 9.96
CA SER A 149 -2.76 -7.79 11.15
C SER A 149 -1.60 -8.76 11.34
N LEU A 150 -1.09 -8.81 12.58
CA LEU A 150 -0.25 -9.90 13.06
C LEU A 150 -1.16 -10.97 13.66
N ASN A 151 -1.43 -12.01 12.89
CA ASN A 151 -2.24 -13.11 13.39
C ASN A 151 -1.39 -14.38 13.49
N PRO A 152 -1.21 -14.99 14.68
CA PRO A 152 -0.49 -16.24 14.81
C PRO A 152 -1.14 -17.39 14.00
N ASN A 153 -2.43 -17.31 13.72
CA ASN A 153 -3.13 -18.28 12.89
C ASN A 153 -2.80 -18.16 11.40
N ASN A 154 -2.18 -17.06 10.95
CA ASN A 154 -1.67 -16.92 9.59
C ASN A 154 -0.41 -17.76 9.32
N ARG A 155 0.08 -18.53 10.30
CA ARG A 155 1.23 -19.44 10.16
C ARG A 155 1.06 -20.45 9.02
N GLN A 156 -0.15 -20.88 8.74
CA GLN A 156 -0.41 -21.86 7.66
C GLN A 156 -0.11 -21.28 6.28
N SER A 157 -0.44 -20.01 6.03
CA SER A 157 -0.16 -19.36 4.75
C SER A 157 1.33 -19.10 4.49
N SER A 158 2.16 -19.09 5.53
CA SER A 158 3.63 -18.95 5.45
C SER A 158 4.40 -20.27 5.44
N GLY A 159 3.72 -21.41 5.36
CA GLY A 159 4.36 -22.71 5.49
C GLY A 159 4.87 -22.99 6.90
N GLY A 160 4.24 -22.44 7.93
CA GLY A 160 4.53 -22.72 9.34
C GLY A 160 5.78 -22.05 9.90
N LYS A 161 6.39 -21.12 9.17
CA LYS A 161 7.58 -20.40 9.65
C LYS A 161 7.23 -19.39 10.74
N TRP A 162 7.98 -19.41 11.82
CA TRP A 162 7.99 -18.37 12.84
C TRP A 162 8.97 -17.26 12.42
N PRO A 163 8.70 -15.99 12.67
CA PRO A 163 7.56 -15.37 13.38
C PRO A 163 6.29 -15.29 12.54
N SER A 164 5.18 -14.97 13.23
CA SER A 164 3.83 -14.84 12.66
C SER A 164 3.79 -14.06 11.37
N VAL A 165 2.97 -14.52 10.43
CA VAL A 165 2.80 -13.86 9.13
C VAL A 165 1.94 -12.63 9.29
N TYR A 166 2.37 -11.55 8.69
CA TYR A 166 1.60 -10.34 8.53
C TYR A 166 0.58 -10.52 7.40
N ALA A 167 -0.66 -10.13 7.63
CA ALA A 167 -1.69 -10.13 6.61
C ALA A 167 -2.26 -8.72 6.46
N PRO A 168 -2.21 -8.11 5.25
CA PRO A 168 -2.92 -6.87 4.99
C PRO A 168 -4.39 -7.05 5.32
N THR A 169 -4.98 -6.13 6.07
CA THR A 169 -6.40 -6.19 6.44
C THR A 169 -7.30 -5.85 5.27
N LYS A 170 -6.75 -5.22 4.25
CA LYS A 170 -7.46 -4.71 3.06
C LYS A 170 -8.61 -3.74 3.39
N PHE A 171 -8.61 -3.19 4.60
CA PHE A 171 -9.58 -2.15 4.94
C PHE A 171 -9.39 -0.94 4.03
N VAL A 172 -10.50 -0.34 3.66
CA VAL A 172 -10.52 0.93 2.92
C VAL A 172 -10.59 2.08 3.91
N TYR A 173 -9.75 3.07 3.70
CA TYR A 173 -9.68 4.28 4.52
C TYR A 173 -9.94 5.51 3.68
N VAL A 174 -10.43 6.56 4.34
CA VAL A 174 -10.28 7.94 3.85
C VAL A 174 -9.24 8.61 4.74
N ILE A 175 -8.17 9.07 4.13
CA ILE A 175 -7.13 9.86 4.77
C ILE A 175 -7.31 11.31 4.32
N ARG A 176 -7.52 12.23 5.27
CA ARG A 176 -7.35 13.64 4.98
C ARG A 176 -5.86 13.93 4.92
N THR A 177 -5.40 14.55 3.85
CA THR A 177 -3.97 14.82 3.59
C THR A 177 -3.43 15.96 4.44
N ALA A 178 -2.11 16.16 4.44
CA ALA A 178 -1.46 17.27 5.14
C ALA A 178 -2.05 18.62 4.75
N LYS A 179 -2.40 18.81 3.49
CA LYS A 179 -2.95 20.06 2.93
C LYS A 179 -4.48 20.15 2.98
N GLY A 180 -5.15 19.04 3.31
CA GLY A 180 -6.61 19.02 3.50
C GLY A 180 -7.41 18.40 2.36
N ALA A 181 -6.78 17.93 1.27
CA ALA A 181 -7.40 17.04 0.30
C ALA A 181 -7.68 15.66 0.91
N TYR A 182 -8.26 14.74 0.16
CA TYR A 182 -8.64 13.42 0.63
C TYR A 182 -8.02 12.33 -0.24
N ALA A 183 -7.54 11.25 0.40
CA ALA A 183 -7.09 10.05 -0.27
C ALA A 183 -7.95 8.87 0.16
N LYS A 184 -8.64 8.22 -0.78
CA LYS A 184 -9.17 6.88 -0.58
C LYS A 184 -7.99 5.93 -0.66
N PHE A 185 -7.74 5.15 0.39
CA PHE A 185 -6.48 4.43 0.59
C PHE A 185 -6.71 2.98 1.01
N GLN A 186 -5.88 2.07 0.50
CA GLN A 186 -5.91 0.67 0.89
C GLN A 186 -4.51 0.06 0.78
N VAL A 187 -4.05 -0.65 1.81
CA VAL A 187 -2.85 -1.49 1.72
C VAL A 187 -3.21 -2.82 1.08
N THR A 188 -2.48 -3.18 0.02
CA THR A 188 -2.75 -4.38 -0.80
C THR A 188 -1.81 -5.54 -0.49
N ASP A 189 -0.57 -5.25 -0.07
CA ASP A 189 0.43 -6.23 0.34
C ASP A 189 1.33 -5.65 1.44
N PHE A 190 2.08 -6.52 2.10
CA PHE A 190 3.03 -6.14 3.15
C PHE A 190 4.41 -6.79 2.98
N TYR A 191 4.59 -7.57 1.92
CA TYR A 191 5.83 -8.25 1.57
C TYR A 191 6.36 -7.74 0.24
N ASN A 192 7.68 -7.69 0.11
CA ASN A 192 8.31 -7.45 -1.18
C ASN A 192 8.46 -8.76 -2.00
N ASP A 193 8.97 -8.66 -3.23
CA ASP A 193 9.16 -9.78 -4.14
C ASP A 193 10.12 -10.86 -3.61
N LYS A 194 10.90 -10.55 -2.57
CA LYS A 194 11.77 -11.48 -1.85
C LYS A 194 11.10 -12.07 -0.60
N VAL A 195 9.79 -11.91 -0.46
CA VAL A 195 8.99 -12.37 0.69
C VAL A 195 9.51 -11.79 2.03
N GLN A 196 10.02 -10.57 2.00
CA GLN A 196 10.44 -9.85 3.20
C GLN A 196 9.33 -8.93 3.66
N ALA A 197 8.88 -9.07 4.90
CA ALA A 197 7.85 -8.24 5.52
C ALA A 197 8.31 -6.78 5.74
N ASN A 198 7.40 -5.92 6.18
CA ASN A 198 7.59 -4.49 6.38
C ASN A 198 7.87 -3.74 5.06
N CYS A 199 7.24 -4.18 3.99
CA CYS A 199 7.31 -3.55 2.67
C CYS A 199 5.87 -3.32 2.15
N PRO A 200 5.09 -2.37 2.75
CA PRO A 200 3.73 -2.15 2.32
C PRO A 200 3.65 -1.77 0.84
N SER A 201 2.72 -2.42 0.14
CA SER A 201 2.22 -1.99 -1.15
C SER A 201 0.81 -1.45 -0.94
N PHE A 202 0.47 -0.37 -1.59
CA PHE A 202 -0.84 0.26 -1.41
C PHE A 202 -1.34 0.92 -2.69
N GLN A 203 -2.63 1.17 -2.72
CA GLN A 203 -3.31 1.92 -3.77
C GLN A 203 -4.12 3.05 -3.16
N TYR A 204 -4.30 4.12 -3.94
CA TYR A 204 -5.11 5.25 -3.53
C TYR A 204 -5.67 6.05 -4.71
N ILE A 205 -6.73 6.81 -4.43
CA ILE A 205 -7.26 7.86 -5.30
C ILE A 205 -7.18 9.16 -4.51
N LEU A 206 -6.55 10.17 -5.09
CA LEU A 206 -6.49 11.51 -4.50
C LEU A 206 -7.62 12.37 -5.06
N SER A 207 -8.32 13.07 -4.19
CA SER A 207 -9.44 13.96 -4.53
C SER A 207 -9.41 15.21 -3.66
N GLU A 208 -9.54 16.38 -4.26
CA GLU A 208 -9.58 17.66 -3.54
C GLU A 208 -10.87 17.82 -2.72
N ASP A 209 -11.99 17.33 -3.22
CA ASP A 209 -13.32 17.47 -2.62
C ASP A 209 -13.88 16.16 -2.02
N GLY A 210 -13.09 15.08 -2.07
CA GLY A 210 -13.45 13.77 -1.51
C GLY A 210 -14.46 12.97 -2.32
N LYS A 211 -14.65 13.29 -3.58
CA LYS A 211 -15.41 12.44 -4.51
C LYS A 211 -14.50 11.36 -5.09
N PHE A 212 -14.90 10.09 -4.92
CA PHE A 212 -14.13 8.91 -5.29
C PHE A 212 -14.91 7.99 -6.22
#